data_96e826a3c185c452d5d52b8adc55ad53
#
_entry.id   96e826a3c185c452d5d52b8adc55ad53
#
_cell.length_a   1.000
_cell.length_b   1.000
_cell.length_c   1.000
_cell.angle_alpha   90.00
_cell.angle_beta   90.00
_cell.angle_gamma   90.00
#
_symmetry.space_group_name_H-M   'P 1'
#
loop_
_entity.id
_entity.type
_entity.pdbx_description
1 polymer ?
#
loop_
_entity_poly.entity_id
_entity_poly.type
_entity_poly.pdbx_seq_one_letter_code
_entity_poly.pdbx_strand_id
1 'polypeptide(L)'
;MLLEKQIQILVFEVNDTTFDSIGEVNQYESLIWPDKFNGFGTFELWAPITDENSQYFKKGNILWCGGDNAAVVEIVKSEIDENGMKTYNVKGRTLEMLLTTRIIWGTYNAVNKDASTAMYEIVNQNCVNPSNANRKIPYLKLAEDLKFGGKITYQKTGGEVYDSLSTIASTYDLGFSVLFKPKTKELIFEVVEGVDRTVEQSTNDPVEFSTELEDLLSSSYYTNDQDVKNVAFVQGEGSGSSRKSVISGEADSKGFGRRELYVDARDLQSTSVDENGEEQSLSPAEYTQVLTQRGDDKLSECKTTETFEAQIRVFGDVQYEFGVDYKKGDKITVRDNQLNVVVSARITEVQEEFDDEYALVLTFGYSYPTIMQKVKQQIS
;
A
#
# COMPACT_ATOMS: atom_id res chain seq x y z
N MET A 1 11.81 -31.61 -15.00
CA MET A 1 12.77 -31.13 -13.97
C MET A 1 12.19 -29.83 -13.48
N LEU A 2 11.40 -29.91 -12.42
CA LEU A 2 10.83 -28.73 -11.75
C LEU A 2 12.01 -27.90 -11.24
N LEU A 3 12.13 -26.68 -11.71
CA LEU A 3 13.15 -25.74 -11.20
C LEU A 3 12.63 -25.26 -9.84
N GLU A 4 13.17 -25.84 -8.78
CA GLU A 4 13.06 -25.23 -7.45
C GLU A 4 13.71 -23.84 -7.54
N LYS A 5 12.90 -22.79 -7.63
CA LYS A 5 13.40 -21.42 -7.48
C LYS A 5 13.58 -21.17 -5.97
N GLN A 6 14.69 -21.64 -5.42
CA GLN A 6 15.06 -21.22 -4.07
C GLN A 6 15.53 -19.77 -4.12
N ILE A 7 14.90 -18.93 -3.32
CA ILE A 7 15.32 -17.54 -3.16
C ILE A 7 16.26 -17.42 -1.96
N GLN A 8 17.32 -16.65 -2.13
CA GLN A 8 18.23 -16.33 -1.07
C GLN A 8 17.61 -15.28 -0.13
N ILE A 9 17.50 -15.59 1.17
CA ILE A 9 16.96 -14.67 2.16
C ILE A 9 18.09 -14.19 3.05
N LEU A 10 18.56 -12.96 2.84
CA LEU A 10 19.53 -12.33 3.71
C LEU A 10 18.83 -11.66 4.90
N VAL A 11 19.49 -11.74 6.06
CA VAL A 11 18.98 -11.16 7.30
C VAL A 11 19.86 -9.99 7.72
N PHE A 12 19.20 -8.88 8.04
CA PHE A 12 19.86 -7.65 8.48
C PHE A 12 19.39 -7.27 9.88
N GLU A 13 20.34 -6.87 10.72
CA GLU A 13 20.05 -6.13 11.94
C GLU A 13 20.09 -4.63 11.58
N VAL A 14 18.92 -3.97 11.74
CA VAL A 14 18.79 -2.53 11.47
C VAL A 14 18.16 -1.86 12.69
N ASN A 15 18.90 -0.95 13.29
CA ASN A 15 18.47 -0.16 14.44
C ASN A 15 19.09 1.25 14.36
N ASP A 16 18.98 2.08 15.39
CA ASP A 16 19.45 3.48 15.37
C ASP A 16 20.94 3.61 15.04
N THR A 17 21.75 2.58 15.25
CA THR A 17 23.22 2.62 15.11
C THR A 17 23.78 1.54 14.20
N THR A 18 23.00 0.53 13.89
CA THR A 18 23.43 -0.67 13.14
C THR A 18 22.62 -0.80 11.86
N PHE A 19 23.29 -1.14 10.78
CA PHE A 19 22.70 -1.55 9.52
C PHE A 19 23.64 -2.58 8.88
N ASP A 20 23.58 -3.81 9.36
CA ASP A 20 24.54 -4.84 8.95
C ASP A 20 23.83 -6.17 8.64
N SER A 21 24.34 -6.87 7.62
CA SER A 21 23.93 -8.25 7.37
C SER A 21 24.48 -9.15 8.46
N ILE A 22 23.61 -9.96 9.06
CA ILE A 22 23.95 -10.90 10.13
C ILE A 22 23.94 -12.35 9.69
N GLY A 23 23.45 -12.64 8.50
CA GLY A 23 23.44 -13.98 7.94
C GLY A 23 22.46 -14.20 6.82
N GLU A 24 22.23 -15.47 6.54
CA GLU A 24 21.36 -15.95 5.48
C GLU A 24 20.53 -17.12 5.99
N VAL A 25 19.24 -17.12 5.64
CA VAL A 25 18.36 -18.28 5.89
C VAL A 25 18.58 -19.29 4.77
N ASN A 26 19.32 -20.36 5.07
CA ASN A 26 19.69 -21.37 4.09
C ASN A 26 18.65 -22.49 3.94
N GLN A 27 17.74 -22.61 4.90
CA GLN A 27 16.72 -23.65 4.92
C GLN A 27 15.38 -23.06 5.36
N TYR A 28 14.39 -23.19 4.54
CA TYR A 28 12.99 -22.90 4.85
C TYR A 28 12.09 -23.90 4.13
N GLU A 29 10.88 -24.09 4.64
CA GLU A 29 9.87 -25.00 4.10
C GLU A 29 8.99 -24.28 3.09
N SER A 30 8.53 -23.08 3.44
CA SER A 30 7.73 -22.24 2.57
C SER A 30 7.93 -20.76 2.87
N LEU A 31 7.77 -19.92 1.85
CA LEU A 31 7.77 -18.48 1.95
C LEU A 31 6.65 -17.91 1.08
N ILE A 32 5.77 -17.10 1.67
CA ILE A 32 4.80 -16.25 0.97
C ILE A 32 5.28 -14.82 1.12
N TRP A 33 5.52 -14.15 -0.02
CA TRP A 33 6.08 -12.81 -0.07
C TRP A 33 5.20 -11.86 -0.89
N PRO A 34 4.24 -11.15 -0.27
CA PRO A 34 3.40 -10.18 -0.95
C PRO A 34 4.07 -8.80 -1.00
N ASP A 35 3.91 -8.13 -2.14
CA ASP A 35 4.33 -6.76 -2.38
C ASP A 35 3.16 -5.94 -2.94
N LYS A 36 2.77 -4.85 -2.26
CA LYS A 36 1.60 -4.03 -2.58
C LYS A 36 1.97 -2.69 -3.20
N PHE A 37 1.14 -2.24 -4.12
CA PHE A 37 1.34 -0.97 -4.83
C PHE A 37 1.14 0.25 -3.93
N ASN A 38 0.11 0.24 -3.08
CA ASN A 38 -0.26 1.37 -2.22
C ASN A 38 -0.38 0.99 -0.73
N GLY A 39 0.45 0.04 -0.28
CA GLY A 39 0.41 -0.43 1.09
C GLY A 39 1.56 -1.36 1.42
N PHE A 40 1.50 -1.99 2.58
CA PHE A 40 2.44 -3.03 2.97
C PHE A 40 1.85 -4.43 2.74
N GLY A 41 2.70 -5.36 2.34
CA GLY A 41 2.43 -6.80 2.35
C GLY A 41 2.74 -7.42 3.71
N THR A 42 2.18 -8.59 3.99
CA THR A 42 2.49 -9.39 5.18
C THR A 42 3.08 -10.72 4.74
N PHE A 43 4.39 -10.90 4.94
CA PHE A 43 5.03 -12.16 4.61
C PHE A 43 4.78 -13.23 5.64
N GLU A 44 4.86 -14.49 5.21
CA GLU A 44 4.85 -15.66 6.07
C GLU A 44 5.95 -16.63 5.65
N LEU A 45 6.80 -17.01 6.60
CA LEU A 45 7.93 -17.91 6.41
C LEU A 45 7.85 -19.08 7.39
N TRP A 46 7.94 -20.30 6.89
CA TRP A 46 8.09 -21.52 7.67
C TRP A 46 9.50 -22.06 7.51
N ALA A 47 10.19 -22.29 8.64
CA ALA A 47 11.57 -22.74 8.63
C ALA A 47 11.88 -23.64 9.84
N PRO A 48 12.82 -24.59 9.72
CA PRO A 48 13.21 -25.44 10.86
C PRO A 48 13.84 -24.61 11.98
N ILE A 49 13.66 -25.05 13.23
CA ILE A 49 14.37 -24.47 14.38
C ILE A 49 15.80 -25.00 14.38
N THR A 50 16.73 -24.11 14.06
CA THR A 50 18.18 -24.32 14.12
C THR A 50 18.83 -23.26 14.99
N ASP A 51 20.08 -23.48 15.39
CA ASP A 51 20.85 -22.47 16.15
C ASP A 51 21.02 -21.17 15.33
N GLU A 52 21.18 -21.28 14.01
CA GLU A 52 21.31 -20.15 13.09
C GLU A 52 19.99 -19.40 12.97
N ASN A 53 18.89 -20.08 12.62
CA ASN A 53 17.57 -19.46 12.46
C ASN A 53 17.12 -18.78 13.76
N SER A 54 17.49 -19.33 14.94
CA SER A 54 17.20 -18.72 16.24
C SER A 54 17.88 -17.36 16.46
N GLN A 55 19.00 -17.11 15.78
CA GLN A 55 19.68 -15.82 15.81
C GLN A 55 19.09 -14.83 14.81
N TYR A 56 18.55 -15.33 13.70
CA TYR A 56 18.03 -14.52 12.59
C TYR A 56 16.61 -14.04 12.82
N PHE A 57 15.73 -14.91 13.33
CA PHE A 57 14.30 -14.60 13.53
C PHE A 57 14.05 -13.84 14.83
N LYS A 58 14.68 -12.67 14.97
CA LYS A 58 14.41 -11.72 16.06
C LYS A 58 13.50 -10.61 15.57
N LYS A 59 12.56 -10.20 16.43
CA LYS A 59 11.69 -9.06 16.13
C LYS A 59 12.51 -7.82 15.84
N GLY A 60 12.18 -7.12 14.76
CA GLY A 60 12.89 -5.94 14.29
C GLY A 60 13.99 -6.24 13.27
N ASN A 61 14.45 -7.49 13.13
CA ASN A 61 15.35 -7.83 12.02
C ASN A 61 14.63 -7.71 10.69
N ILE A 62 15.38 -7.41 9.65
CA ILE A 62 14.88 -7.27 8.29
C ILE A 62 15.27 -8.49 7.48
N LEU A 63 14.29 -9.11 6.83
CA LEU A 63 14.51 -10.13 5.81
C LEU A 63 14.54 -9.44 4.43
N TRP A 64 15.49 -9.82 3.60
CA TRP A 64 15.65 -9.30 2.25
C TRP A 64 15.83 -10.43 1.25
N CYS A 65 14.92 -10.50 0.28
CA CYS A 65 14.88 -11.54 -0.75
C CYS A 65 15.49 -11.08 -2.08
N GLY A 66 16.27 -10.00 -2.06
CA GLY A 66 16.81 -9.37 -3.27
C GLY A 66 15.95 -8.23 -3.79
N GLY A 67 16.42 -7.54 -4.84
CA GLY A 67 15.72 -6.37 -5.36
C GLY A 67 15.68 -5.20 -4.37
N ASP A 68 14.55 -4.52 -4.35
CA ASP A 68 14.31 -3.34 -3.51
C ASP A 68 13.36 -3.61 -2.32
N ASN A 69 12.77 -4.81 -2.28
CA ASN A 69 11.78 -5.19 -1.27
C ASN A 69 12.42 -5.89 -0.08
N ALA A 70 12.02 -5.47 1.11
CA ALA A 70 12.41 -6.12 2.36
C ALA A 70 11.25 -6.05 3.36
N ALA A 71 11.31 -6.87 4.39
CA ALA A 71 10.26 -6.94 5.40
C ALA A 71 10.83 -7.05 6.81
N VAL A 72 10.12 -6.49 7.79
CA VAL A 72 10.48 -6.52 9.21
C VAL A 72 9.87 -7.75 9.87
N VAL A 73 10.65 -8.50 10.63
CA VAL A 73 10.16 -9.58 11.47
C VAL A 73 9.38 -9.01 12.65
N GLU A 74 8.09 -9.33 12.77
CA GLU A 74 7.22 -8.82 13.84
C GLU A 74 6.66 -9.93 14.72
N ILE A 75 6.40 -11.10 14.16
CA ILE A 75 5.81 -12.24 14.84
C ILE A 75 6.72 -13.45 14.64
N VAL A 76 7.10 -14.09 15.72
CA VAL A 76 7.86 -15.34 15.70
C VAL A 76 7.14 -16.34 16.59
N LYS A 77 6.65 -17.41 15.99
CA LYS A 77 6.02 -18.53 16.66
C LYS A 77 6.92 -19.75 16.54
N SER A 78 7.22 -20.42 17.63
CA SER A 78 7.95 -21.69 17.65
C SER A 78 6.99 -22.80 17.98
N GLU A 79 7.01 -23.87 17.22
CA GLU A 79 6.14 -25.03 17.39
C GLU A 79 6.96 -26.32 17.45
N ILE A 80 6.44 -27.29 18.19
CA ILE A 80 6.91 -28.66 18.15
C ILE A 80 5.66 -29.52 17.92
N ASP A 81 5.64 -30.24 16.83
CA ASP A 81 4.53 -31.12 16.47
C ASP A 81 4.54 -32.43 17.28
N GLU A 82 3.51 -33.25 17.08
CA GLU A 82 3.37 -34.55 17.74
C GLU A 82 4.48 -35.57 17.39
N ASN A 83 5.20 -35.33 16.28
CA ASN A 83 6.34 -36.14 15.82
C ASN A 83 7.68 -35.60 16.35
N GLY A 84 7.67 -34.49 17.09
CA GLY A 84 8.85 -33.81 17.60
C GLY A 84 9.57 -32.92 16.58
N MET A 85 8.95 -32.63 15.39
CA MET A 85 9.47 -31.68 14.44
C MET A 85 9.35 -30.27 15.00
N LYS A 86 10.45 -29.52 14.89
CA LYS A 86 10.56 -28.17 15.46
C LYS A 86 10.60 -27.14 14.33
N THR A 87 9.60 -26.27 14.28
CA THR A 87 9.46 -25.25 13.23
C THR A 87 9.24 -23.85 13.78
N TYR A 88 9.74 -22.86 13.07
CA TYR A 88 9.37 -21.47 13.21
C TYR A 88 8.30 -21.12 12.19
N ASN A 89 7.24 -20.42 12.62
CA ASN A 89 6.38 -19.61 11.75
C ASN A 89 6.71 -18.14 12.03
N VAL A 90 7.30 -17.48 11.03
CA VAL A 90 7.77 -16.10 11.10
C VAL A 90 6.91 -15.23 10.19
N LYS A 91 6.37 -14.14 10.73
CA LYS A 91 5.56 -13.19 9.98
C LYS A 91 6.02 -11.76 10.24
N GLY A 92 5.72 -10.90 9.31
CA GLY A 92 5.97 -9.48 9.43
C GLY A 92 5.51 -8.75 8.18
N ARG A 93 5.80 -7.48 8.11
CA ARG A 93 5.30 -6.60 7.05
C ARG A 93 6.46 -6.00 6.26
N THR A 94 6.22 -5.69 4.98
CA THR A 94 7.16 -4.94 4.15
C THR A 94 7.44 -3.55 4.72
N LEU A 95 8.52 -2.90 4.29
CA LEU A 95 9.09 -1.71 4.97
C LEU A 95 8.16 -0.51 5.03
N GLU A 96 7.11 -0.44 4.23
CA GLU A 96 6.06 0.59 4.30
C GLU A 96 5.41 0.61 5.69
N MET A 97 5.46 -0.50 6.44
CA MET A 97 5.00 -0.56 7.83
C MET A 97 5.68 0.45 8.74
N LEU A 98 6.91 0.88 8.44
CA LEU A 98 7.61 1.89 9.21
C LEU A 98 6.82 3.21 9.29
N LEU A 99 6.04 3.51 8.26
CA LEU A 99 5.19 4.69 8.18
C LEU A 99 3.97 4.62 9.12
N THR A 100 3.61 3.43 9.63
CA THR A 100 2.58 3.26 10.67
C THR A 100 3.11 3.63 12.06
N THR A 101 4.43 3.70 12.24
CA THR A 101 5.08 4.00 13.52
C THR A 101 5.18 5.49 13.81
N ARG A 102 4.74 6.32 12.88
CA ARG A 102 4.74 7.78 13.02
C ARG A 102 3.35 8.34 12.74
N ILE A 103 3.05 9.45 13.44
CA ILE A 103 1.80 10.20 13.28
C ILE A 103 2.09 11.56 12.65
N ILE A 104 1.11 12.16 12.03
CA ILE A 104 1.14 13.58 11.67
C ILE A 104 1.13 14.37 12.97
N TRP A 105 2.20 15.13 13.21
CA TRP A 105 2.34 15.92 14.44
C TRP A 105 1.84 17.33 14.20
N GLY A 106 0.68 17.63 14.76
CA GLY A 106 -0.03 18.88 14.46
C GLY A 106 -0.95 18.75 13.25
N THR A 107 -1.00 19.78 12.43
CA THR A 107 -1.84 19.82 11.24
C THR A 107 -0.99 19.99 9.98
N TYR A 108 -1.16 19.10 9.03
CA TYR A 108 -0.59 19.25 7.69
C TYR A 108 -1.61 19.88 6.75
N ASN A 109 -1.19 20.88 5.98
CA ASN A 109 -2.00 21.57 4.98
C ASN A 109 -1.30 21.56 3.61
N ALA A 110 -2.01 21.13 2.60
CA ALA A 110 -1.62 21.27 1.19
C ALA A 110 -2.71 22.03 0.44
N VAL A 111 -2.34 23.09 -0.27
CA VAL A 111 -3.26 23.84 -1.14
C VAL A 111 -2.67 23.86 -2.54
N ASN A 112 -3.40 23.30 -3.51
CA ASN A 112 -3.01 23.25 -4.92
C ASN A 112 -1.62 22.65 -5.17
N LYS A 113 -1.25 21.59 -4.41
CA LYS A 113 0.00 20.83 -4.56
C LYS A 113 -0.24 19.56 -5.37
N ASP A 114 0.80 19.01 -5.99
CA ASP A 114 0.72 17.68 -6.60
C ASP A 114 0.53 16.63 -5.51
N ALA A 115 -0.25 15.58 -5.78
CA ALA A 115 -0.55 14.55 -4.78
C ALA A 115 0.72 13.88 -4.25
N SER A 116 1.67 13.52 -5.12
CA SER A 116 2.98 12.99 -4.71
C SER A 116 3.75 13.98 -3.84
N THR A 117 3.75 15.28 -4.18
CA THR A 117 4.42 16.31 -3.37
C THR A 117 3.86 16.35 -1.94
N ALA A 118 2.54 16.25 -1.79
CA ALA A 118 1.91 16.18 -0.47
C ALA A 118 2.37 14.94 0.31
N MET A 119 2.45 13.78 -0.36
CA MET A 119 2.95 12.55 0.26
C MET A 119 4.41 12.67 0.72
N TYR A 120 5.30 13.22 -0.13
CA TYR A 120 6.70 13.47 0.21
C TYR A 120 6.84 14.45 1.39
N GLU A 121 6.06 15.53 1.42
CA GLU A 121 6.08 16.49 2.53
C GLU A 121 5.63 15.85 3.85
N ILE A 122 4.56 15.05 3.84
CA ILE A 122 4.07 14.32 5.02
C ILE A 122 5.18 13.40 5.58
N VAL A 123 5.83 12.62 4.71
CA VAL A 123 6.93 11.72 5.13
C VAL A 123 8.13 12.53 5.60
N ASN A 124 8.47 13.62 4.90
CA ASN A 124 9.60 14.48 5.28
C ASN A 124 9.43 15.03 6.69
N GLN A 125 8.29 15.67 6.94
CA GLN A 125 8.02 16.38 8.21
C GLN A 125 7.87 15.43 9.41
N ASN A 126 7.45 14.19 9.19
CA ASN A 126 7.14 13.28 10.29
C ASN A 126 8.12 12.09 10.43
N CYS A 127 8.87 11.75 9.38
CA CYS A 127 9.72 10.56 9.37
C CYS A 127 11.19 10.85 9.08
N VAL A 128 11.49 11.79 8.17
CA VAL A 128 12.86 12.06 7.69
C VAL A 128 13.50 13.23 8.42
N ASN A 129 12.83 14.37 8.45
CA ASN A 129 13.30 15.61 9.07
C ASN A 129 12.25 16.20 10.03
N PRO A 130 11.77 15.44 11.03
CA PRO A 130 10.83 15.96 12.01
C PRO A 130 11.46 17.02 12.89
N SER A 131 10.66 18.01 13.35
CA SER A 131 11.10 19.05 14.30
C SER A 131 11.66 18.47 15.61
N ASN A 132 11.10 17.36 16.08
CA ASN A 132 11.65 16.56 17.16
C ASN A 132 12.50 15.44 16.59
N ALA A 133 13.83 15.53 16.73
CA ALA A 133 14.79 14.58 16.21
C ALA A 133 14.57 13.11 16.68
N ASN A 134 13.95 12.91 17.85
CA ASN A 134 13.62 11.56 18.36
C ASN A 134 12.59 10.83 17.49
N ARG A 135 11.88 11.56 16.62
CA ARG A 135 10.88 10.99 15.71
C ARG A 135 11.45 10.55 14.36
N LYS A 136 12.70 10.90 14.09
CA LYS A 136 13.35 10.50 12.84
C LYS A 136 13.38 8.97 12.70
N ILE A 137 13.08 8.46 11.52
CA ILE A 137 13.34 7.07 11.16
C ILE A 137 14.78 7.01 10.62
N PRO A 138 15.68 6.26 11.29
CA PRO A 138 17.06 6.15 10.84
C PRO A 138 17.16 5.64 9.40
N TYR A 139 18.16 6.12 8.67
CA TYR A 139 18.46 5.74 7.28
C TYR A 139 17.38 6.08 6.24
N LEU A 140 16.18 6.52 6.65
CA LEU A 140 15.11 6.88 5.72
C LEU A 140 15.43 8.18 4.99
N LYS A 141 15.34 8.13 3.66
CA LYS A 141 15.49 9.25 2.73
C LYS A 141 14.31 9.31 1.79
N LEU A 142 14.19 10.41 1.07
CA LEU A 142 13.20 10.61 0.02
C LEU A 142 13.85 10.43 -1.35
N ALA A 143 13.13 9.77 -2.26
CA ALA A 143 13.45 9.83 -3.69
C ALA A 143 13.10 11.20 -4.29
N GLU A 144 13.40 11.39 -5.56
CA GLU A 144 12.99 12.59 -6.31
C GLU A 144 11.47 12.60 -6.51
N ASP A 145 10.83 13.75 -6.23
CA ASP A 145 9.41 13.95 -6.49
C ASP A 145 9.16 14.29 -7.96
N LEU A 146 8.60 13.34 -8.70
CA LEU A 146 8.26 13.47 -10.12
C LEU A 146 6.89 14.14 -10.36
N LYS A 147 6.19 14.59 -9.29
CA LYS A 147 4.95 15.38 -9.32
C LYS A 147 3.76 14.67 -9.94
N PHE A 148 3.51 13.45 -9.49
CA PHE A 148 2.40 12.62 -9.92
C PHE A 148 1.06 12.99 -9.27
N GLY A 149 -0.05 12.52 -9.86
CA GLY A 149 -1.39 12.43 -9.29
C GLY A 149 -2.23 13.70 -9.36
N GLY A 150 -1.75 14.75 -10.07
CA GLY A 150 -2.51 16.01 -10.21
C GLY A 150 -2.56 16.85 -8.93
N LYS A 151 -3.37 17.92 -8.94
CA LYS A 151 -3.41 18.91 -7.85
C LYS A 151 -4.44 18.57 -6.80
N ILE A 152 -4.02 18.63 -5.54
CA ILE A 152 -4.88 18.38 -4.37
C ILE A 152 -4.91 19.57 -3.43
N THR A 153 -6.00 19.67 -2.68
CA THR A 153 -6.09 20.49 -1.47
C THR A 153 -6.46 19.58 -0.32
N TYR A 154 -5.51 19.33 0.59
CA TYR A 154 -5.61 18.31 1.61
C TYR A 154 -5.22 18.85 2.99
N GLN A 155 -6.03 18.56 4.01
CA GLN A 155 -5.72 18.87 5.41
C GLN A 155 -5.87 17.61 6.25
N LYS A 156 -4.92 17.39 7.14
CA LYS A 156 -4.98 16.31 8.12
C LYS A 156 -4.37 16.74 9.44
N THR A 157 -5.11 16.51 10.52
CA THR A 157 -4.65 16.75 11.89
C THR A 157 -4.53 15.40 12.61
N GLY A 158 -3.32 15.07 13.02
CA GLY A 158 -3.06 13.77 13.68
C GLY A 158 -3.27 12.55 12.79
N GLY A 159 -3.32 11.37 13.41
CA GLY A 159 -3.44 10.08 12.71
C GLY A 159 -2.12 9.53 12.18
N GLU A 160 -2.10 8.27 11.76
CA GLU A 160 -0.91 7.63 11.23
C GLU A 160 -0.48 8.25 9.90
N VAL A 161 0.83 8.40 9.69
CA VAL A 161 1.40 8.84 8.41
C VAL A 161 0.95 7.90 7.30
N TYR A 162 1.05 6.59 7.54
CA TYR A 162 0.64 5.55 6.60
C TYR A 162 -0.82 5.72 6.11
N ASP A 163 -1.77 5.94 7.02
CA ASP A 163 -3.19 6.08 6.65
C ASP A 163 -3.41 7.27 5.70
N SER A 164 -2.70 8.38 5.93
CA SER A 164 -2.78 9.56 5.06
C SER A 164 -2.18 9.30 3.68
N LEU A 165 -1.05 8.59 3.61
CA LEU A 165 -0.43 8.21 2.34
C LEU A 165 -1.31 7.24 1.57
N SER A 166 -1.87 6.23 2.24
CA SER A 166 -2.77 5.25 1.63
C SER A 166 -4.04 5.91 1.08
N THR A 167 -4.62 6.88 1.82
CA THR A 167 -5.78 7.65 1.35
C THR A 167 -5.45 8.45 0.10
N ILE A 168 -4.34 9.22 0.10
CA ILE A 168 -3.94 10.01 -1.07
C ILE A 168 -3.63 9.08 -2.25
N ALA A 169 -2.86 8.01 -2.02
CA ALA A 169 -2.48 7.06 -3.07
C ALA A 169 -3.72 6.41 -3.72
N SER A 170 -4.67 5.94 -2.93
CA SER A 170 -5.91 5.33 -3.44
C SER A 170 -6.80 6.31 -4.19
N THR A 171 -6.88 7.57 -3.73
CA THR A 171 -7.70 8.61 -4.38
C THR A 171 -7.13 9.02 -5.72
N TYR A 172 -5.80 9.10 -5.84
CA TYR A 172 -5.10 9.61 -7.02
C TYR A 172 -4.41 8.53 -7.86
N ASP A 173 -4.75 7.26 -7.65
CA ASP A 173 -4.24 6.10 -8.38
C ASP A 173 -2.69 6.02 -8.39
N LEU A 174 -2.09 6.32 -7.22
CA LEU A 174 -0.66 6.29 -6.98
C LEU A 174 -0.25 5.08 -6.13
N GLY A 175 1.02 4.72 -6.19
CA GLY A 175 1.66 3.78 -5.29
C GLY A 175 2.76 4.46 -4.49
N PHE A 176 3.18 3.79 -3.42
CA PHE A 176 4.36 4.19 -2.67
C PHE A 176 5.09 2.96 -2.12
N SER A 177 6.40 3.09 -1.98
CA SER A 177 7.26 2.04 -1.45
C SER A 177 8.35 2.62 -0.54
N VAL A 178 8.88 1.77 0.33
CA VAL A 178 10.11 2.04 1.07
C VAL A 178 11.15 1.04 0.61
N LEU A 179 12.01 1.45 -0.30
CA LEU A 179 13.04 0.62 -0.93
C LEU A 179 14.16 0.32 0.05
N PHE A 180 14.63 -0.92 0.06
CA PHE A 180 15.78 -1.37 0.85
C PHE A 180 17.05 -1.34 0.00
N LYS A 181 18.03 -0.51 0.37
CA LYS A 181 19.29 -0.33 -0.33
C LYS A 181 20.47 -0.75 0.56
N PRO A 182 20.74 -2.07 0.71
CA PRO A 182 21.73 -2.56 1.67
C PRO A 182 23.15 -2.09 1.36
N LYS A 183 23.52 -1.89 0.09
CA LYS A 183 24.86 -1.43 -0.32
C LYS A 183 25.16 -0.01 0.15
N THR A 184 24.19 0.87 0.15
CA THR A 184 24.32 2.27 0.59
C THR A 184 23.86 2.47 2.02
N LYS A 185 23.30 1.44 2.66
CA LYS A 185 22.68 1.46 3.98
C LYS A 185 21.57 2.52 4.06
N GLU A 186 20.64 2.47 3.12
CA GLU A 186 19.58 3.44 2.97
C GLU A 186 18.21 2.75 2.84
N LEU A 187 17.19 3.41 3.38
CA LEU A 187 15.78 3.18 3.13
C LEU A 187 15.28 4.37 2.31
N ILE A 188 14.64 4.13 1.16
CA ILE A 188 14.23 5.23 0.28
C ILE A 188 12.73 5.20 0.09
N PHE A 189 12.03 6.21 0.61
CA PHE A 189 10.61 6.41 0.31
C PHE A 189 10.45 6.96 -1.10
N GLU A 190 9.63 6.32 -1.90
CA GLU A 190 9.25 6.78 -3.24
C GLU A 190 7.76 6.73 -3.47
N VAL A 191 7.27 7.57 -4.39
CA VAL A 191 5.91 7.55 -4.93
C VAL A 191 5.99 7.21 -6.41
N VAL A 192 5.13 6.29 -6.86
CA VAL A 192 5.11 5.78 -8.22
C VAL A 192 3.71 5.86 -8.82
N GLU A 193 3.62 6.01 -10.14
CA GLU A 193 2.35 6.07 -10.87
C GLU A 193 2.05 4.74 -11.60
N GLY A 194 3.09 3.96 -11.91
CA GLY A 194 2.98 2.78 -12.76
C GLY A 194 2.81 3.13 -14.24
N VAL A 195 2.85 2.14 -15.09
CA VAL A 195 2.78 2.29 -16.56
C VAL A 195 1.47 1.69 -17.08
N ASP A 196 0.80 2.37 -17.99
CA ASP A 196 -0.33 1.80 -18.72
C ASP A 196 0.19 0.92 -19.86
N ARG A 197 -0.07 -0.40 -19.74
CA ARG A 197 0.26 -1.44 -20.73
C ARG A 197 -0.99 -2.19 -21.15
N THR A 198 -2.15 -1.57 -21.03
CA THR A 198 -3.41 -2.16 -21.50
C THR A 198 -3.44 -2.22 -23.03
N VAL A 199 -4.26 -3.10 -23.57
CA VAL A 199 -4.45 -3.19 -25.05
C VAL A 199 -5.17 -1.99 -25.65
N GLU A 200 -5.79 -1.13 -24.82
CA GLU A 200 -6.50 0.06 -25.29
C GLU A 200 -5.58 1.26 -25.58
N GLN A 201 -4.35 1.27 -25.05
CA GLN A 201 -3.36 2.31 -25.32
C GLN A 201 -2.40 1.89 -26.45
N SER A 202 -1.59 2.84 -26.95
CA SER A 202 -0.63 2.61 -28.06
C SER A 202 0.76 3.19 -27.81
N THR A 203 1.04 3.61 -26.58
CA THR A 203 2.32 4.28 -26.23
C THR A 203 3.36 3.28 -25.73
N ASN A 204 2.92 2.29 -24.97
CA ASN A 204 3.78 1.28 -24.37
C ASN A 204 3.48 -0.09 -24.97
N ASP A 205 4.44 -1.01 -24.87
CA ASP A 205 4.22 -2.40 -25.25
C ASP A 205 3.10 -3.00 -24.40
N PRO A 206 2.01 -3.52 -25.03
CA PRO A 206 0.88 -4.04 -24.29
C PRO A 206 1.21 -5.37 -23.64
N VAL A 207 0.59 -5.61 -22.48
CA VAL A 207 0.62 -6.90 -21.77
C VAL A 207 -0.81 -7.40 -21.60
N GLU A 208 -1.10 -8.57 -22.15
CA GLU A 208 -2.40 -9.23 -22.04
C GLU A 208 -2.20 -10.66 -21.55
N PHE A 209 -2.78 -11.02 -20.41
CA PHE A 209 -2.91 -12.40 -19.97
C PHE A 209 -4.27 -12.98 -20.32
N SER A 210 -4.32 -14.23 -20.74
CA SER A 210 -5.55 -14.84 -21.21
C SER A 210 -5.58 -16.36 -21.01
N THR A 211 -6.76 -16.88 -20.69
CA THR A 211 -6.99 -18.33 -20.64
C THR A 211 -6.78 -19.00 -21.99
N GLU A 212 -6.87 -18.27 -23.12
CA GLU A 212 -6.60 -18.81 -24.46
C GLU A 212 -5.10 -18.97 -24.74
N LEU A 213 -4.27 -18.11 -24.16
CA LEU A 213 -2.80 -18.17 -24.29
C LEU A 213 -2.16 -19.12 -23.27
N GLU A 214 -2.99 -19.75 -22.41
CA GLU A 214 -2.56 -20.67 -21.35
C GLU A 214 -1.58 -20.04 -20.35
N ASP A 215 -1.57 -18.72 -20.20
CA ASP A 215 -0.72 -18.00 -19.24
C ASP A 215 -1.43 -17.70 -17.91
N LEU A 216 -2.75 -17.96 -17.82
CA LEU A 216 -3.53 -17.98 -16.58
C LEU A 216 -3.71 -19.43 -16.10
N LEU A 217 -3.12 -19.77 -14.95
CA LEU A 217 -3.25 -21.10 -14.32
C LEU A 217 -4.53 -21.22 -13.50
N SER A 218 -4.88 -20.18 -12.79
CA SER A 218 -6.14 -20.04 -12.06
C SER A 218 -6.56 -18.58 -12.00
N SER A 219 -7.84 -18.32 -11.83
CA SER A 219 -8.38 -16.96 -11.71
C SER A 219 -9.61 -16.93 -10.81
N SER A 220 -9.84 -15.77 -10.20
CA SER A 220 -10.99 -15.47 -9.37
C SER A 220 -11.42 -14.02 -9.60
N TYR A 221 -12.72 -13.80 -9.80
CA TYR A 221 -13.29 -12.47 -9.92
C TYR A 221 -14.32 -12.24 -8.83
N TYR A 222 -14.17 -11.13 -8.12
CA TYR A 222 -15.06 -10.71 -7.05
C TYR A 222 -15.53 -9.27 -7.25
N THR A 223 -16.83 -9.04 -7.05
CA THR A 223 -17.41 -7.70 -7.03
C THR A 223 -18.34 -7.54 -5.84
N ASN A 224 -18.32 -6.38 -5.20
CA ASN A 224 -19.13 -6.10 -4.01
C ASN A 224 -19.53 -4.62 -3.93
N ASP A 225 -20.83 -4.37 -3.84
CA ASP A 225 -21.47 -3.05 -3.74
C ASP A 225 -22.07 -2.77 -2.37
N GLN A 226 -21.85 -3.60 -1.37
CA GLN A 226 -22.50 -3.48 -0.06
C GLN A 226 -22.23 -2.14 0.62
N ASP A 227 -21.01 -1.66 0.53
CA ASP A 227 -20.54 -0.45 1.22
C ASP A 227 -20.50 0.79 0.29
N VAL A 228 -21.01 0.67 -0.94
CA VAL A 228 -20.98 1.77 -1.92
C VAL A 228 -21.77 2.97 -1.43
N LYS A 229 -21.12 4.13 -1.48
CA LYS A 229 -21.71 5.46 -1.25
C LYS A 229 -21.31 6.37 -2.41
N ASN A 230 -22.22 7.25 -2.80
CA ASN A 230 -21.96 8.16 -3.92
C ASN A 230 -22.25 9.63 -3.61
N VAL A 231 -22.81 9.92 -2.44
CA VAL A 231 -23.04 11.31 -1.98
C VAL A 231 -22.55 11.43 -0.55
N ALA A 232 -21.64 12.38 -0.29
CA ALA A 232 -21.21 12.68 1.07
C ALA A 232 -21.79 14.03 1.55
N PHE A 233 -22.37 14.03 2.74
CA PHE A 233 -22.71 15.22 3.49
C PHE A 233 -21.64 15.47 4.53
N VAL A 234 -20.78 16.45 4.29
CA VAL A 234 -19.62 16.75 5.11
C VAL A 234 -19.91 17.95 6.00
N GLN A 235 -19.67 17.82 7.30
CA GLN A 235 -19.82 18.88 8.27
C GLN A 235 -18.50 19.20 8.97
N GLY A 236 -17.99 20.40 8.74
CA GLY A 236 -16.75 20.93 9.32
C GLY A 236 -16.90 21.50 10.72
N GLU A 237 -16.08 22.46 11.05
CA GLU A 237 -16.05 23.16 12.35
C GLU A 237 -17.36 23.88 12.68
N GLY A 238 -17.54 24.24 13.96
CA GLY A 238 -18.71 24.89 14.50
C GLY A 238 -19.59 23.97 15.34
N SER A 239 -20.77 24.42 15.72
CA SER A 239 -21.74 23.66 16.51
C SER A 239 -23.16 23.78 15.97
N GLY A 240 -23.90 22.67 16.02
CA GLY A 240 -25.31 22.62 15.59
C GLY A 240 -25.49 23.09 14.14
N SER A 241 -26.45 23.98 13.91
CA SER A 241 -26.76 24.51 12.57
C SER A 241 -25.77 25.53 12.04
N SER A 242 -24.82 26.01 12.86
CA SER A 242 -23.77 26.93 12.44
C SER A 242 -22.55 26.23 11.82
N ARG A 243 -22.53 24.90 11.82
CA ARG A 243 -21.46 24.14 11.18
C ARG A 243 -21.41 24.43 9.68
N LYS A 244 -20.21 24.69 9.17
CA LYS A 244 -19.99 24.75 7.74
C LYS A 244 -20.22 23.36 7.14
N SER A 245 -21.04 23.28 6.11
CA SER A 245 -21.34 22.00 5.44
C SER A 245 -21.18 22.10 3.94
N VAL A 246 -20.79 20.99 3.33
CA VAL A 246 -20.71 20.82 1.87
C VAL A 246 -21.31 19.45 1.50
N ILE A 247 -21.73 19.33 0.24
CA ILE A 247 -22.10 18.06 -0.39
C ILE A 247 -21.05 17.77 -1.45
N SER A 248 -20.46 16.57 -1.43
CA SER A 248 -19.54 16.10 -2.46
C SER A 248 -20.03 14.82 -3.12
N GLY A 249 -19.41 14.43 -4.24
CA GLY A 249 -19.80 13.29 -5.05
C GLY A 249 -20.99 13.60 -5.97
N GLU A 250 -21.84 12.59 -6.22
CA GLU A 250 -22.98 12.66 -7.15
C GLU A 250 -24.19 13.36 -6.51
N ALA A 251 -24.07 14.66 -6.23
CA ALA A 251 -25.11 15.43 -5.50
C ALA A 251 -26.53 15.29 -6.10
N ASP A 252 -26.63 15.09 -7.40
CA ASP A 252 -27.90 14.97 -8.15
C ASP A 252 -28.51 13.57 -8.18
N SER A 253 -27.84 12.56 -7.60
CA SER A 253 -28.36 11.19 -7.51
C SER A 253 -29.66 11.13 -6.75
N LYS A 254 -30.61 10.30 -7.22
CA LYS A 254 -32.00 10.22 -6.71
C LYS A 254 -32.44 8.78 -6.46
N GLY A 255 -33.46 8.64 -5.59
CA GLY A 255 -34.15 7.37 -5.35
C GLY A 255 -33.20 6.25 -4.88
N PHE A 256 -33.35 5.07 -5.43
CA PHE A 256 -32.52 3.90 -5.08
C PHE A 256 -31.06 4.03 -5.49
N GLY A 257 -30.74 4.93 -6.46
CA GLY A 257 -29.35 5.21 -6.86
C GLY A 257 -28.60 6.13 -5.89
N ARG A 258 -29.30 6.79 -4.97
CA ARG A 258 -28.69 7.69 -3.99
C ARG A 258 -28.29 6.92 -2.73
N ARG A 259 -27.00 6.85 -2.45
CA ARG A 259 -26.43 6.17 -1.28
C ARG A 259 -25.57 7.18 -0.51
N GLU A 260 -26.07 7.64 0.63
CA GLU A 260 -25.50 8.75 1.37
C GLU A 260 -24.47 8.31 2.42
N LEU A 261 -23.45 9.14 2.60
CA LEU A 261 -22.44 9.06 3.64
C LEU A 261 -22.44 10.35 4.46
N TYR A 262 -22.52 10.23 5.78
CA TYR A 262 -22.27 11.35 6.68
C TYR A 262 -20.80 11.40 7.07
N VAL A 263 -20.17 12.57 6.92
CA VAL A 263 -18.76 12.78 7.24
C VAL A 263 -18.65 13.87 8.32
N ASP A 264 -18.24 13.49 9.51
CA ASP A 264 -17.91 14.44 10.57
C ASP A 264 -16.45 14.92 10.39
N ALA A 265 -16.30 16.17 9.97
CA ALA A 265 -15.00 16.79 9.68
C ALA A 265 -14.70 17.95 10.63
N ARG A 266 -15.07 17.84 11.93
CA ARG A 266 -14.78 18.88 12.95
C ARG A 266 -13.29 19.05 13.22
N ASP A 267 -12.48 18.08 12.90
CA ASP A 267 -11.02 18.14 12.95
C ASP A 267 -10.42 19.08 11.90
N LEU A 268 -11.16 19.37 10.83
CA LEU A 268 -10.78 20.34 9.81
C LEU A 268 -11.17 21.75 10.27
N GLN A 269 -10.18 22.62 10.36
CA GLN A 269 -10.35 23.97 10.87
C GLN A 269 -9.95 25.00 9.82
N SER A 270 -10.66 26.14 9.78
CA SER A 270 -10.32 27.25 8.91
C SER A 270 -9.05 27.99 9.40
N THR A 271 -8.72 27.85 10.68
CA THR A 271 -7.48 28.39 11.27
C THR A 271 -6.78 27.25 12.03
N SER A 272 -5.51 27.04 11.76
CA SER A 272 -4.70 26.01 12.40
C SER A 272 -3.32 26.53 12.76
N VAL A 273 -2.64 25.84 13.66
CA VAL A 273 -1.26 26.16 14.05
C VAL A 273 -0.36 25.05 13.50
N ASP A 274 0.69 25.41 12.80
CA ASP A 274 1.66 24.45 12.26
C ASP A 274 2.61 23.93 13.37
N GLU A 275 3.52 23.05 12.99
CA GLU A 275 4.50 22.46 13.93
C GLU A 275 5.47 23.47 14.54
N ASN A 276 5.64 24.65 13.92
CA ASN A 276 6.50 25.74 14.39
C ASN A 276 5.77 26.74 15.29
N GLY A 277 4.45 26.55 15.47
CA GLY A 277 3.60 27.45 16.24
C GLY A 277 3.09 28.68 15.45
N GLU A 278 3.22 28.66 14.11
CA GLU A 278 2.73 29.73 13.24
C GLU A 278 1.26 29.48 12.88
N GLU A 279 0.45 30.54 12.97
CA GLU A 279 -0.96 30.49 12.64
C GLU A 279 -1.16 30.53 11.12
N GLN A 280 -1.87 29.53 10.61
CA GLN A 280 -2.26 29.41 9.21
C GLN A 280 -3.79 29.52 9.08
N SER A 281 -4.25 30.44 8.27
CA SER A 281 -5.69 30.66 8.01
C SER A 281 -6.02 30.37 6.56
N LEU A 282 -7.06 29.56 6.35
CA LEU A 282 -7.64 29.29 5.04
C LEU A 282 -8.72 30.33 4.72
N SER A 283 -8.76 30.78 3.49
CA SER A 283 -9.91 31.53 3.00
C SER A 283 -11.20 30.69 3.02
N PRO A 284 -12.40 31.28 3.02
CA PRO A 284 -13.65 30.52 2.99
C PRO A 284 -13.76 29.58 1.78
N ALA A 285 -13.15 29.93 0.64
CA ALA A 285 -13.12 29.10 -0.55
C ALA A 285 -12.18 27.88 -0.36
N GLU A 286 -10.98 28.11 0.15
CA GLU A 286 -10.02 27.03 0.44
C GLU A 286 -10.58 26.08 1.51
N TYR A 287 -11.21 26.59 2.57
CA TYR A 287 -11.84 25.73 3.58
C TYR A 287 -12.98 24.88 2.97
N THR A 288 -13.77 25.45 2.05
CA THR A 288 -14.78 24.69 1.31
C THR A 288 -14.14 23.57 0.47
N GLN A 289 -13.00 23.83 -0.18
CA GLN A 289 -12.27 22.82 -0.92
C GLN A 289 -11.74 21.69 -0.02
N VAL A 290 -11.20 22.03 1.16
CA VAL A 290 -10.75 21.04 2.16
C VAL A 290 -11.90 20.13 2.60
N LEU A 291 -13.08 20.70 2.87
CA LEU A 291 -14.26 19.91 3.23
C LEU A 291 -14.73 19.01 2.07
N THR A 292 -14.75 19.54 0.85
CA THR A 292 -15.12 18.78 -0.35
C THR A 292 -14.15 17.61 -0.56
N GLN A 293 -12.84 17.89 -0.47
CA GLN A 293 -11.81 16.86 -0.58
C GLN A 293 -11.99 15.75 0.47
N ARG A 294 -12.26 16.10 1.74
CA ARG A 294 -12.56 15.11 2.78
C ARG A 294 -13.75 14.22 2.40
N GLY A 295 -14.79 14.81 1.79
CA GLY A 295 -15.94 14.06 1.30
C GLY A 295 -15.58 13.10 0.19
N ASP A 296 -14.81 13.57 -0.79
CA ASP A 296 -14.35 12.78 -1.93
C ASP A 296 -13.41 11.63 -1.48
N ASP A 297 -12.49 11.90 -0.56
CA ASP A 297 -11.63 10.89 0.06
C ASP A 297 -12.47 9.78 0.73
N LYS A 298 -13.47 10.18 1.52
CA LYS A 298 -14.36 9.23 2.20
C LYS A 298 -15.26 8.45 1.23
N LEU A 299 -15.70 9.07 0.15
CA LEU A 299 -16.43 8.36 -0.92
C LEU A 299 -15.52 7.39 -1.69
N SER A 300 -14.23 7.73 -1.85
CA SER A 300 -13.27 6.83 -2.50
C SER A 300 -13.06 5.51 -1.74
N GLU A 301 -13.23 5.54 -0.40
CA GLU A 301 -13.20 4.37 0.47
C GLU A 301 -14.47 3.49 0.35
N CYS A 302 -15.54 4.04 -0.24
CA CYS A 302 -16.87 3.44 -0.34
C CYS A 302 -17.28 3.10 -1.78
N LYS A 303 -16.33 2.85 -2.67
CA LYS A 303 -16.58 2.44 -4.06
C LYS A 303 -16.91 0.94 -4.15
N THR A 304 -17.45 0.53 -5.28
CA THR A 304 -17.52 -0.89 -5.66
C THR A 304 -16.14 -1.51 -5.49
N THR A 305 -16.08 -2.60 -4.76
CA THR A 305 -14.85 -3.39 -4.68
C THR A 305 -14.85 -4.37 -5.85
N GLU A 306 -13.92 -4.22 -6.76
CA GLU A 306 -13.67 -5.17 -7.83
C GLU A 306 -12.26 -5.70 -7.69
N THR A 307 -12.13 -7.01 -7.63
CA THR A 307 -10.85 -7.68 -7.51
C THR A 307 -10.80 -8.85 -8.48
N PHE A 308 -9.77 -8.90 -9.26
CA PHE A 308 -9.40 -10.06 -10.06
C PHE A 308 -8.07 -10.59 -9.54
N GLU A 309 -8.02 -11.85 -9.18
CA GLU A 309 -6.80 -12.55 -8.78
C GLU A 309 -6.48 -13.60 -9.82
N ALA A 310 -5.22 -13.72 -10.18
CA ALA A 310 -4.78 -14.73 -11.13
C ALA A 310 -3.40 -15.27 -10.77
N GLN A 311 -3.26 -16.59 -10.81
CA GLN A 311 -1.96 -17.24 -10.82
C GLN A 311 -1.44 -17.28 -12.25
N ILE A 312 -0.27 -16.67 -12.45
CA ILE A 312 0.35 -16.53 -13.77
C ILE A 312 1.37 -17.64 -13.98
N ARG A 313 1.43 -18.16 -15.19
CA ARG A 313 2.47 -19.11 -15.61
C ARG A 313 3.82 -18.38 -15.65
N VAL A 314 4.80 -18.89 -14.91
CA VAL A 314 6.15 -18.30 -14.80
C VAL A 314 7.26 -19.22 -15.26
N PHE A 315 6.90 -20.41 -15.74
CA PHE A 315 7.84 -21.42 -16.25
C PHE A 315 7.44 -21.93 -17.62
N GLY A 316 8.43 -22.38 -18.38
CA GLY A 316 8.26 -22.89 -19.73
C GLY A 316 8.31 -21.77 -20.76
N ASP A 317 7.49 -21.90 -21.80
CA ASP A 317 7.36 -20.86 -22.85
C ASP A 317 6.40 -19.78 -22.36
N VAL A 318 6.95 -18.76 -21.67
CA VAL A 318 6.17 -17.64 -21.14
C VAL A 318 6.24 -16.46 -22.10
N GLN A 319 5.12 -15.77 -22.29
CA GLN A 319 5.03 -14.64 -23.19
C GLN A 319 5.62 -13.35 -22.54
N TYR A 320 5.46 -13.19 -21.23
CA TYR A 320 5.90 -12.01 -20.48
C TYR A 320 6.65 -12.40 -19.22
N GLU A 321 7.73 -11.68 -18.92
CA GLU A 321 8.57 -11.89 -17.73
C GLU A 321 8.30 -10.80 -16.69
N PHE A 322 7.94 -11.22 -15.47
CA PHE A 322 7.76 -10.29 -14.34
C PHE A 322 9.07 -9.58 -14.01
N GLY A 323 8.98 -8.27 -13.82
CA GLY A 323 10.14 -7.41 -13.55
C GLY A 323 10.81 -6.85 -14.81
N VAL A 324 10.54 -7.45 -15.99
CA VAL A 324 11.06 -7.02 -17.30
C VAL A 324 9.94 -6.38 -18.12
N ASP A 325 8.94 -7.17 -18.48
CA ASP A 325 7.84 -6.72 -19.36
C ASP A 325 6.73 -6.02 -18.60
N TYR A 326 6.49 -6.41 -17.35
CA TYR A 326 5.50 -5.81 -16.46
C TYR A 326 5.97 -5.81 -15.00
N LYS A 327 5.41 -4.90 -14.19
CA LYS A 327 5.76 -4.71 -12.78
C LYS A 327 4.53 -4.45 -11.94
N LYS A 328 4.68 -4.55 -10.63
CA LYS A 328 3.73 -4.04 -9.66
C LYS A 328 3.40 -2.56 -9.99
N GLY A 329 2.11 -2.24 -10.01
CA GLY A 329 1.63 -0.90 -10.34
C GLY A 329 1.35 -0.65 -11.82
N ASP A 330 1.75 -1.52 -12.74
CA ASP A 330 1.36 -1.40 -14.13
C ASP A 330 -0.12 -1.74 -14.34
N LYS A 331 -0.77 -1.08 -15.30
CA LYS A 331 -2.09 -1.46 -15.79
C LYS A 331 -1.92 -2.40 -16.97
N ILE A 332 -2.57 -3.54 -16.91
CA ILE A 332 -2.52 -4.56 -17.97
C ILE A 332 -3.93 -5.06 -18.28
N THR A 333 -4.08 -5.80 -19.36
CA THR A 333 -5.35 -6.45 -19.73
C THR A 333 -5.32 -7.92 -19.32
N VAL A 334 -6.37 -8.38 -18.68
CA VAL A 334 -6.58 -9.81 -18.37
C VAL A 334 -7.92 -10.24 -18.95
N ARG A 335 -7.91 -11.34 -19.71
CA ARG A 335 -9.08 -11.91 -20.36
C ARG A 335 -9.30 -13.34 -19.87
N ASP A 336 -10.39 -13.54 -19.17
CA ASP A 336 -10.83 -14.88 -18.79
C ASP A 336 -12.15 -15.23 -19.50
N ASN A 337 -12.04 -16.08 -20.51
CA ASN A 337 -13.20 -16.49 -21.31
C ASN A 337 -14.11 -17.48 -20.56
N GLN A 338 -13.59 -18.19 -19.55
CA GLN A 338 -14.41 -19.12 -18.74
C GLN A 338 -15.30 -18.37 -17.77
N LEU A 339 -14.78 -17.28 -17.17
CA LEU A 339 -15.54 -16.37 -16.33
C LEU A 339 -16.31 -15.31 -17.13
N ASN A 340 -16.07 -15.21 -18.44
CA ASN A 340 -16.58 -14.16 -19.34
C ASN A 340 -16.25 -12.74 -18.82
N VAL A 341 -15.00 -12.56 -18.39
CA VAL A 341 -14.48 -11.31 -17.82
C VAL A 341 -13.32 -10.79 -18.64
N VAL A 342 -13.32 -9.51 -18.95
CA VAL A 342 -12.16 -8.76 -19.46
C VAL A 342 -11.93 -7.58 -18.55
N VAL A 343 -10.75 -7.52 -17.94
CA VAL A 343 -10.38 -6.48 -16.99
C VAL A 343 -9.12 -5.79 -17.49
N SER A 344 -9.20 -4.47 -17.68
CA SER A 344 -8.03 -3.60 -17.87
C SER A 344 -7.80 -2.87 -16.56
N ALA A 345 -6.89 -3.38 -15.74
CA ALA A 345 -6.72 -2.94 -14.36
C ALA A 345 -5.26 -2.91 -13.93
N ARG A 346 -5.02 -2.18 -12.83
CA ARG A 346 -3.71 -2.07 -12.20
C ARG A 346 -3.37 -3.34 -11.42
N ILE A 347 -2.12 -3.79 -11.50
CA ILE A 347 -1.55 -4.79 -10.61
C ILE A 347 -1.35 -4.12 -9.24
N THR A 348 -2.25 -4.39 -8.30
CA THR A 348 -2.22 -3.79 -6.96
C THR A 348 -1.42 -4.59 -5.95
N GLU A 349 -1.25 -5.88 -6.20
CA GLU A 349 -0.42 -6.77 -5.38
C GLU A 349 0.25 -7.84 -6.25
N VAL A 350 1.48 -8.13 -5.93
CA VAL A 350 2.25 -9.25 -6.47
C VAL A 350 2.64 -10.13 -5.29
N GLN A 351 2.21 -11.38 -5.29
CA GLN A 351 2.56 -12.36 -4.28
C GLN A 351 3.43 -13.45 -4.91
N GLU A 352 4.65 -13.58 -4.44
CA GLU A 352 5.54 -14.69 -4.76
C GLU A 352 5.41 -15.76 -3.67
N GLU A 353 5.21 -17.00 -4.09
CA GLU A 353 5.09 -18.16 -3.22
C GLU A 353 6.22 -19.13 -3.54
N PHE A 354 6.99 -19.48 -2.53
CA PHE A 354 8.09 -20.43 -2.60
C PHE A 354 7.79 -21.59 -1.65
N ASP A 355 7.31 -22.68 -2.22
CA ASP A 355 7.00 -23.93 -1.57
C ASP A 355 7.59 -25.06 -2.42
N ASP A 356 6.95 -26.21 -2.54
CA ASP A 356 7.34 -27.29 -3.46
C ASP A 356 7.48 -26.79 -4.92
N GLU A 357 6.66 -25.82 -5.31
CA GLU A 357 6.70 -25.12 -6.60
C GLU A 357 6.66 -23.59 -6.39
N TYR A 358 7.36 -22.87 -7.26
CA TYR A 358 7.26 -21.41 -7.28
C TYR A 358 5.96 -20.97 -7.97
N ALA A 359 5.21 -20.10 -7.32
CA ALA A 359 4.03 -19.48 -7.92
C ALA A 359 4.10 -17.95 -7.84
N LEU A 360 3.51 -17.30 -8.86
CA LEU A 360 3.31 -15.86 -8.91
C LEU A 360 1.82 -15.58 -9.01
N VAL A 361 1.28 -14.93 -7.99
CA VAL A 361 -0.13 -14.53 -7.93
C VAL A 361 -0.20 -13.02 -8.07
N LEU A 362 -0.97 -12.56 -9.05
CA LEU A 362 -1.24 -11.15 -9.29
C LEU A 362 -2.65 -10.81 -8.84
N THR A 363 -2.79 -9.70 -8.12
CA THR A 363 -4.08 -9.11 -7.77
C THR A 363 -4.27 -7.82 -8.57
N PHE A 364 -5.40 -7.68 -9.21
CA PHE A 364 -5.78 -6.55 -10.04
C PHE A 364 -6.95 -5.80 -9.44
N GLY A 365 -6.96 -4.48 -9.58
CA GLY A 365 -8.02 -3.65 -9.03
C GLY A 365 -7.83 -3.35 -7.54
N TYR A 366 -8.92 -3.09 -6.82
CA TYR A 366 -8.87 -2.82 -5.39
C TYR A 366 -8.90 -4.14 -4.62
N SER A 367 -7.80 -4.46 -3.91
CA SER A 367 -7.75 -5.65 -3.06
C SER A 367 -8.81 -5.62 -1.97
N TYR A 368 -9.26 -6.81 -1.53
CA TYR A 368 -10.20 -6.95 -0.41
C TYR A 368 -9.75 -6.14 0.81
N PRO A 369 -10.60 -5.26 1.36
CA PRO A 369 -10.28 -4.68 2.65
C PRO A 369 -10.18 -5.80 3.68
N THR A 370 -9.05 -5.91 4.35
CA THR A 370 -8.90 -6.84 5.47
C THR A 370 -9.94 -6.52 6.56
N ILE A 371 -10.28 -7.50 7.41
CA ILE A 371 -11.21 -7.30 8.55
C ILE A 371 -10.77 -6.09 9.39
N MET A 372 -9.47 -5.86 9.57
CA MET A 372 -8.94 -4.70 10.27
C MET A 372 -9.21 -3.37 9.56
N GLN A 373 -9.12 -3.34 8.23
CA GLN A 373 -9.45 -2.13 7.44
C GLN A 373 -10.95 -1.83 7.51
N LYS A 374 -11.81 -2.87 7.45
CA LYS A 374 -13.26 -2.72 7.64
C LYS A 374 -13.62 -2.20 9.03
N VAL A 375 -12.95 -2.67 10.08
CA VAL A 375 -13.18 -2.19 11.45
C VAL A 375 -12.71 -0.73 11.60
N LYS A 376 -11.56 -0.35 11.04
CA LYS A 376 -11.10 1.05 11.04
C LYS A 376 -12.06 1.98 10.28
N GLN A 377 -12.62 1.55 9.14
CA GLN A 377 -13.62 2.30 8.37
C GLN A 377 -14.93 2.53 9.15
N GLN A 378 -15.32 1.59 10.03
CA GLN A 378 -16.52 1.72 10.85
C GLN A 378 -16.35 2.57 12.10
N ILE A 379 -15.12 2.79 12.56
CA ILE A 379 -14.79 3.52 13.80
C ILE A 379 -14.32 4.96 13.49
N SER A 380 -13.88 5.26 12.28
CA SER A 380 -13.46 6.59 11.82
C SER A 380 -14.62 7.35 11.18
#